data_bcd21dfcf92f6c24dc2603350a3f1d9a
#
_entry.id   bcd21dfcf92f6c24dc2603350a3f1d9a
#
_cell.length_a   1.000
_cell.length_b   1.000
_cell.length_c   1.000
_cell.angle_alpha   90.00
_cell.angle_beta   90.00
_cell.angle_gamma   90.00
#
_symmetry.space_group_name_H-M   'P 1'
#
loop_
_entity.id
_entity.type
_entity.pdbx_description
1 polymer ?
#
loop_
_entity_poly.entity_id
_entity_poly.type
_entity_poly.pdbx_seq_one_letter_code
_entity_poly.pdbx_strand_id
1 'polypeptide(L)'
;MNKSILDGRYQTIFAGKKTIMSGITGKIKNQVDAIWMSFWTGGITNSIDVLEQMTYLFFMKMLDDAQLSQEAKAAMMGMGDIELPDAVFKKGLWHNPDTQKDVPYKNLRWSEFRNFTPEQMFDTVRFDVFNFIKHLSDAKTSAYSRFMSDAVFLIQQPRTLVKVVEGINGLDMNDRDTMGDVYEYVLGKMAASGTNGQFRSPRHIIRMMVELMEPKLTDRICDPAMGTAGFLVESTKYVKAAYQQELLKKQNAQHYRKGMFSGFDTDPKMLRIGSMNLMLNGVDDPDVRAQDSLSNQNTTEGYYTLIMANPPFSGTLDYEVVNDTLLAKTRTKKTELLFMTLFIRMLELGGRCASIVPDGVLFGTSTAHIALRKELVDNQRLEAIISMPSGVFKPYAGVSTAIVIFTKTNSQSTDKVWFYDMKADGFSLDDKRNEIQENDIPDIIQRFHNLEGEASRTRKDQSFFVPAQEIRDNDYSLAINKYKEVERERVVYDAPEVILGRFEQLQNEITEAMNEFKTKYMK
;
A
#
# COMPACT_ATOMS: atom_id res chain seq x y z
N MET A 1 -2.01 2.35 35.81
CA MET A 1 -3.36 2.80 35.57
C MET A 1 -3.75 2.41 34.13
N ASN A 2 -4.53 1.40 34.07
CA ASN A 2 -5.45 0.83 33.10
C ASN A 2 -4.93 0.25 31.75
N LYS A 3 -4.30 -0.93 31.83
CA LYS A 3 -4.20 -1.90 30.71
C LYS A 3 -5.59 -2.45 30.30
N SER A 4 -6.58 -2.52 31.20
CA SER A 4 -7.90 -3.13 30.97
C SER A 4 -8.88 -2.30 30.14
N ILE A 5 -8.63 -1.00 29.92
CA ILE A 5 -9.49 -0.13 29.10
C ILE A 5 -9.08 -0.19 27.63
N LEU A 6 -7.84 -0.57 27.34
CA LEU A 6 -7.35 -0.77 25.97
C LEU A 6 -7.87 -2.08 25.36
N ASP A 7 -7.90 -3.18 26.14
CA ASP A 7 -8.36 -4.50 25.65
C ASP A 7 -9.83 -4.52 25.17
N GLY A 8 -10.71 -3.71 25.81
CA GLY A 8 -12.12 -3.63 25.42
C GLY A 8 -12.39 -2.77 24.16
N ARG A 9 -11.50 -1.84 23.81
CA ARG A 9 -11.68 -0.95 22.64
C ARG A 9 -11.16 -1.56 21.34
N TYR A 10 -10.12 -2.38 21.39
CA TYR A 10 -9.53 -2.99 20.21
C TYR A 10 -10.41 -4.08 19.61
N GLN A 11 -11.10 -4.88 20.41
CA GLN A 11 -12.08 -5.85 19.90
C GLN A 11 -13.29 -5.18 19.23
N THR A 12 -13.58 -3.91 19.55
CA THR A 12 -14.75 -3.18 19.04
C THR A 12 -14.48 -2.39 17.77
N ILE A 13 -13.24 -1.98 17.50
CA ILE A 13 -12.93 -1.12 16.34
C ILE A 13 -12.94 -1.91 15.02
N PHE A 14 -12.49 -3.17 15.03
CA PHE A 14 -12.42 -3.97 13.81
C PHE A 14 -13.19 -5.30 13.85
N ALA A 15 -13.44 -5.91 15.00
CA ALA A 15 -14.21 -7.17 15.14
C ALA A 15 -15.71 -7.00 14.94
N GLY A 16 -16.26 -5.79 14.98
CA GLY A 16 -17.69 -5.52 14.78
C GLY A 16 -18.09 -5.15 13.35
N LYS A 17 -17.14 -4.94 12.45
CA LYS A 17 -17.42 -4.76 11.02
C LYS A 17 -16.92 -6.00 10.28
N LYS A 18 -17.86 -6.84 9.80
CA LYS A 18 -17.59 -7.78 8.71
C LYS A 18 -16.58 -7.13 7.77
N THR A 19 -15.53 -7.86 7.36
CA THR A 19 -14.55 -7.46 6.36
C THR A 19 -15.28 -6.81 5.19
N ILE A 20 -15.44 -5.49 5.23
CA ILE A 20 -16.02 -4.75 4.13
C ILE A 20 -14.82 -4.39 3.26
N MET A 21 -14.62 -5.16 2.19
CA MET A 21 -13.89 -4.68 1.04
C MET A 21 -14.51 -3.36 0.64
N SER A 22 -13.76 -2.26 0.73
CA SER A 22 -14.13 -0.87 0.49
C SER A 22 -15.50 -0.49 1.07
N GLY A 23 -15.57 0.51 1.94
CA GLY A 23 -16.83 1.02 2.51
C GLY A 23 -17.84 1.58 1.50
N ILE A 24 -17.58 1.38 0.18
CA ILE A 24 -18.47 1.82 -0.89
C ILE A 24 -19.60 0.83 -1.13
N THR A 25 -20.82 1.38 -1.23
CA THR A 25 -22.03 0.62 -1.56
C THR A 25 -21.97 0.06 -2.99
N GLY A 26 -22.74 -0.98 -3.29
CA GLY A 26 -22.85 -1.53 -4.65
C GLY A 26 -23.22 -0.49 -5.71
N LYS A 27 -24.01 0.54 -5.34
CA LYS A 27 -24.36 1.65 -6.21
C LYS A 27 -23.13 2.48 -6.59
N ILE A 28 -22.33 2.90 -5.60
CA ILE A 28 -21.09 3.67 -5.84
C ILE A 28 -20.11 2.86 -6.66
N LYS A 29 -19.97 1.56 -6.37
CA LYS A 29 -19.12 0.64 -7.12
C LYS A 29 -19.48 0.60 -8.60
N ASN A 30 -20.77 0.43 -8.92
CA ASN A 30 -21.25 0.42 -10.30
C ASN A 30 -21.02 1.78 -11.01
N GLN A 31 -21.16 2.89 -10.28
CA GLN A 31 -20.88 4.22 -10.84
C GLN A 31 -19.37 4.37 -11.18
N VAL A 32 -18.49 3.97 -10.29
CA VAL A 32 -17.03 3.98 -10.54
C VAL A 32 -16.67 3.06 -11.70
N ASP A 33 -17.30 1.89 -11.80
CA ASP A 33 -17.10 0.96 -12.93
C ASP A 33 -17.52 1.59 -14.26
N ALA A 34 -18.63 2.32 -14.29
CA ALA A 34 -19.09 3.04 -15.48
C ALA A 34 -18.11 4.16 -15.89
N ILE A 35 -17.57 4.91 -14.90
CA ILE A 35 -16.54 5.94 -15.15
C ILE A 35 -15.31 5.28 -15.76
N TRP A 36 -14.81 4.20 -15.15
CA TRP A 36 -13.66 3.44 -15.63
C TRP A 36 -13.85 2.98 -17.08
N MET A 37 -15.00 2.39 -17.38
CA MET A 37 -15.34 1.93 -18.73
C MET A 37 -15.44 3.07 -19.75
N SER A 38 -15.78 4.29 -19.32
CA SER A 38 -15.82 5.47 -20.21
C SER A 38 -14.43 5.84 -20.72
N PHE A 39 -13.36 5.66 -19.92
CA PHE A 39 -11.98 5.82 -20.38
C PHE A 39 -11.60 4.75 -21.40
N TRP A 40 -11.92 3.48 -21.11
CA TRP A 40 -11.61 2.37 -22.00
C TRP A 40 -12.27 2.51 -23.38
N THR A 41 -13.57 2.83 -23.39
CA THR A 41 -14.31 3.09 -24.64
C THR A 41 -13.86 4.37 -25.34
N GLY A 42 -13.25 5.30 -24.60
CA GLY A 42 -12.64 6.52 -25.11
C GLY A 42 -11.22 6.37 -25.63
N GLY A 43 -10.65 5.13 -25.61
CA GLY A 43 -9.34 4.81 -26.17
C GLY A 43 -8.18 4.83 -25.17
N ILE A 44 -8.44 5.07 -23.88
CA ILE A 44 -7.43 5.00 -22.82
C ILE A 44 -7.52 3.63 -22.15
N THR A 45 -6.69 2.68 -22.57
CA THR A 45 -6.75 1.28 -22.13
C THR A 45 -5.68 0.88 -21.11
N ASN A 46 -4.67 1.72 -20.90
CA ASN A 46 -3.69 1.51 -19.85
C ASN A 46 -4.27 1.90 -18.48
N SER A 47 -4.30 0.97 -17.55
CA SER A 47 -4.92 1.15 -16.23
C SER A 47 -4.27 2.26 -15.39
N ILE A 48 -2.95 2.46 -15.51
CA ILE A 48 -2.24 3.54 -14.82
C ILE A 48 -2.64 4.89 -15.41
N ASP A 49 -2.74 4.98 -16.73
CA ASP A 49 -3.15 6.22 -17.40
C ASP A 49 -4.61 6.57 -17.05
N VAL A 50 -5.52 5.58 -17.02
CA VAL A 50 -6.90 5.79 -16.57
C VAL A 50 -6.92 6.34 -15.14
N LEU A 51 -6.19 5.70 -14.22
CA LEU A 51 -6.10 6.14 -12.82
C LEU A 51 -5.54 7.56 -12.73
N GLU A 52 -4.49 7.86 -13.49
CA GLU A 52 -3.86 9.17 -13.49
C GLU A 52 -4.82 10.26 -14.00
N GLN A 53 -5.55 10.02 -15.10
CA GLN A 53 -6.57 10.95 -15.61
C GLN A 53 -7.72 11.15 -14.62
N MET A 54 -8.19 10.08 -13.97
CA MET A 54 -9.18 10.19 -12.89
C MET A 54 -8.66 11.03 -11.73
N THR A 55 -7.38 10.85 -11.38
CA THR A 55 -6.73 11.60 -10.31
C THR A 55 -6.73 13.11 -10.59
N TYR A 56 -6.46 13.52 -11.83
CA TYR A 56 -6.54 14.92 -12.22
C TYR A 56 -7.94 15.50 -12.05
N LEU A 57 -8.95 14.78 -12.48
CA LEU A 57 -10.34 15.23 -12.38
C LEU A 57 -10.84 15.25 -10.93
N PHE A 58 -10.44 14.28 -10.10
CA PHE A 58 -10.70 14.33 -8.66
C PHE A 58 -10.05 15.54 -8.01
N PHE A 59 -8.81 15.86 -8.39
CA PHE A 59 -8.12 17.04 -7.85
C PHE A 59 -8.83 18.35 -8.23
N MET A 60 -9.23 18.51 -9.50
CA MET A 60 -10.00 19.66 -9.95
C MET A 60 -11.29 19.84 -9.13
N LYS A 61 -12.04 18.75 -8.94
CA LYS A 61 -13.28 18.77 -8.13
C LYS A 61 -12.97 19.11 -6.66
N MET A 62 -11.97 18.50 -6.06
CA MET A 62 -11.60 18.71 -4.67
C MET A 62 -11.18 20.16 -4.39
N LEU A 63 -10.45 20.80 -5.31
CA LEU A 63 -10.08 22.22 -5.19
C LEU A 63 -11.30 23.13 -5.13
N ASP A 64 -12.27 22.91 -6.02
CA ASP A 64 -13.47 23.73 -6.06
C ASP A 64 -14.41 23.44 -4.88
N ASP A 65 -14.62 22.18 -4.51
CA ASP A 65 -15.42 21.80 -3.34
C ASP A 65 -14.86 22.41 -2.04
N ALA A 66 -13.52 22.42 -1.91
CA ALA A 66 -12.85 23.03 -0.75
C ALA A 66 -13.10 24.54 -0.69
N GLN A 67 -12.99 25.25 -1.82
CA GLN A 67 -13.22 26.68 -1.89
C GLN A 67 -14.71 27.00 -1.68
N LEU A 68 -15.64 26.26 -2.28
CA LEU A 68 -17.09 26.41 -2.04
C LEU A 68 -17.44 26.27 -0.56
N SER A 69 -16.83 25.31 0.13
CA SER A 69 -17.04 25.13 1.58
C SER A 69 -16.54 26.33 2.39
N GLN A 70 -15.40 26.93 2.00
CA GLN A 70 -14.88 28.13 2.66
C GLN A 70 -15.75 29.35 2.38
N GLU A 71 -16.18 29.54 1.13
CA GLU A 71 -17.08 30.62 0.71
C GLU A 71 -18.42 30.54 1.46
N ALA A 72 -19.00 29.34 1.59
CA ALA A 72 -20.23 29.14 2.35
C ALA A 72 -20.06 29.49 3.84
N LYS A 73 -18.95 29.12 4.47
CA LYS A 73 -18.65 29.50 5.86
C LYS A 73 -18.47 31.01 6.01
N ALA A 74 -17.76 31.66 5.12
CA ALA A 74 -17.57 33.11 5.13
C ALA A 74 -18.91 33.84 4.97
N ALA A 75 -19.78 33.37 4.06
CA ALA A 75 -21.12 33.91 3.89
C ALA A 75 -21.97 33.79 5.17
N MET A 76 -21.91 32.64 5.87
CA MET A 76 -22.62 32.47 7.17
C MET A 76 -22.11 33.42 8.24
N MET A 77 -20.85 33.88 8.15
CA MET A 77 -20.26 34.86 9.07
C MET A 77 -20.49 36.33 8.63
N GLY A 78 -21.28 36.57 7.59
CA GLY A 78 -21.50 37.91 7.04
C GLY A 78 -20.35 38.48 6.22
N MET A 79 -19.41 37.62 5.81
CA MET A 79 -18.21 38.00 5.05
C MET A 79 -18.27 37.53 3.57
N GLY A 80 -19.47 37.30 3.03
CA GLY A 80 -19.66 36.68 1.71
C GLY A 80 -19.07 37.46 0.52
N ASP A 81 -18.87 38.76 0.65
CA ASP A 81 -18.29 39.61 -0.40
C ASP A 81 -16.77 39.77 -0.33
N ILE A 82 -16.14 39.23 0.72
CA ILE A 82 -14.70 39.34 0.95
C ILE A 82 -13.99 38.21 0.22
N GLU A 83 -12.97 38.55 -0.56
CA GLU A 83 -12.09 37.54 -1.16
C GLU A 83 -11.29 36.83 -0.06
N LEU A 84 -11.36 35.50 -0.07
CA LEU A 84 -10.64 34.69 0.91
C LEU A 84 -9.13 34.83 0.68
N PRO A 85 -8.33 35.07 1.74
CA PRO A 85 -6.87 35.28 1.60
C PRO A 85 -6.13 34.16 0.87
N ASP A 86 -6.61 32.90 1.05
CA ASP A 86 -6.00 31.70 0.47
C ASP A 86 -6.85 31.10 -0.67
N ALA A 87 -7.70 31.93 -1.35
CA ALA A 87 -8.51 31.45 -2.45
C ALA A 87 -7.64 30.96 -3.62
N VAL A 88 -7.90 29.72 -4.04
CA VAL A 88 -7.27 29.14 -5.24
C VAL A 88 -7.83 29.80 -6.50
N PHE A 89 -9.15 29.96 -6.56
CA PHE A 89 -9.84 30.65 -7.65
C PHE A 89 -10.16 32.08 -7.21
N LYS A 90 -9.29 33.02 -7.65
CA LYS A 90 -9.41 34.43 -7.31
C LYS A 90 -10.53 35.11 -8.09
N LYS A 91 -10.87 36.33 -7.72
CA LYS A 91 -11.73 37.20 -8.55
C LYS A 91 -10.93 37.71 -9.77
N GLY A 92 -11.56 37.81 -10.94
CA GLY A 92 -10.94 38.34 -12.15
C GLY A 92 -10.41 37.30 -13.12
N LEU A 93 -9.27 37.61 -13.75
CA LEU A 93 -8.71 36.82 -14.84
C LEU A 93 -7.39 36.18 -14.41
N TRP A 94 -7.20 34.93 -14.83
CA TRP A 94 -5.92 34.23 -14.78
C TRP A 94 -5.25 34.27 -16.15
N HIS A 95 -4.02 34.73 -16.20
CA HIS A 95 -3.22 34.68 -17.42
C HIS A 95 -2.68 33.26 -17.62
N ASN A 96 -3.12 32.58 -18.66
CA ASN A 96 -2.65 31.26 -19.01
C ASN A 96 -1.29 31.37 -19.71
N PRO A 97 -0.17 30.95 -19.07
CA PRO A 97 1.16 31.12 -19.64
C PRO A 97 1.41 30.24 -20.87
N ASP A 98 0.68 29.13 -21.02
CA ASP A 98 0.86 28.21 -22.14
C ASP A 98 0.12 28.67 -23.39
N THR A 99 -1.07 29.27 -23.24
CA THR A 99 -1.90 29.74 -24.36
C THR A 99 -1.81 31.25 -24.59
N GLN A 100 -1.18 32.00 -23.68
CA GLN A 100 -1.08 33.47 -23.68
C GLN A 100 -2.46 34.16 -23.69
N LYS A 101 -3.47 33.54 -23.05
CA LYS A 101 -4.84 34.07 -22.97
C LYS A 101 -5.22 34.35 -21.53
N ASP A 102 -6.05 35.36 -21.35
CA ASP A 102 -6.66 35.67 -20.08
C ASP A 102 -7.98 34.88 -19.94
N VAL A 103 -8.09 34.08 -18.89
CA VAL A 103 -9.23 33.22 -18.61
C VAL A 103 -9.86 33.62 -17.29
N PRO A 104 -11.19 33.82 -17.23
CA PRO A 104 -11.85 34.07 -15.95
C PRO A 104 -11.63 32.91 -14.96
N TYR A 105 -11.16 33.19 -13.75
CA TYR A 105 -11.00 32.16 -12.71
C TYR A 105 -12.28 31.36 -12.48
N LYS A 106 -13.44 32.01 -12.63
CA LYS A 106 -14.75 31.37 -12.53
C LYS A 106 -14.88 30.18 -13.48
N ASN A 107 -14.39 30.31 -14.72
CA ASN A 107 -14.49 29.26 -15.74
C ASN A 107 -13.58 28.05 -15.43
N LEU A 108 -12.58 28.21 -14.55
CA LEU A 108 -11.66 27.14 -14.13
C LEU A 108 -12.28 26.24 -13.04
N ARG A 109 -13.41 26.62 -12.48
CA ARG A 109 -14.07 25.91 -11.38
C ARG A 109 -14.88 24.72 -11.89
N TRP A 110 -14.84 23.61 -11.16
CA TRP A 110 -15.63 22.41 -11.46
C TRP A 110 -17.14 22.71 -11.51
N SER A 111 -17.64 23.48 -10.56
CA SER A 111 -19.04 23.89 -10.47
C SER A 111 -19.56 24.65 -11.68
N GLU A 112 -18.67 25.30 -12.42
CA GLU A 112 -18.99 26.09 -13.60
C GLU A 112 -18.81 25.29 -14.89
N PHE A 113 -17.59 24.78 -15.17
CA PHE A 113 -17.30 24.15 -16.46
C PHE A 113 -18.10 22.87 -16.69
N ARG A 114 -18.52 22.17 -15.65
CA ARG A 114 -19.40 20.99 -15.78
C ARG A 114 -20.74 21.29 -16.48
N ASN A 115 -21.14 22.53 -16.52
CA ASN A 115 -22.38 22.99 -17.15
C ASN A 115 -22.18 23.50 -18.58
N PHE A 116 -20.93 23.49 -19.09
CA PHE A 116 -20.64 23.95 -20.46
C PHE A 116 -21.06 22.91 -21.49
N THR A 117 -21.17 23.36 -22.77
CA THR A 117 -21.37 22.39 -23.86
C THR A 117 -20.19 21.41 -23.94
N PRO A 118 -20.38 20.22 -24.53
CA PRO A 118 -19.31 19.22 -24.61
C PRO A 118 -17.99 19.76 -25.16
N GLU A 119 -18.05 20.56 -26.22
CA GLU A 119 -16.88 21.15 -26.88
C GLU A 119 -16.25 22.23 -26.00
N GLN A 120 -17.05 23.11 -25.42
CA GLN A 120 -16.57 24.15 -24.51
C GLN A 120 -15.94 23.55 -23.25
N MET A 121 -16.59 22.52 -22.65
CA MET A 121 -16.04 21.81 -21.48
C MET A 121 -14.68 21.21 -21.83
N PHE A 122 -14.59 20.54 -22.98
CA PHE A 122 -13.37 19.88 -23.41
C PHE A 122 -12.23 20.88 -23.60
N ASP A 123 -12.48 21.97 -24.32
CA ASP A 123 -11.46 23.00 -24.57
C ASP A 123 -11.06 23.69 -23.28
N THR A 124 -12.03 24.05 -22.43
CA THR A 124 -11.74 24.69 -21.12
C THR A 124 -10.94 23.76 -20.22
N VAL A 125 -11.33 22.50 -20.08
CA VAL A 125 -10.62 21.56 -19.20
C VAL A 125 -9.23 21.28 -19.74
N ARG A 126 -9.09 21.01 -21.04
CA ARG A 126 -7.81 20.60 -21.65
C ARG A 126 -6.78 21.74 -21.68
N PHE A 127 -7.20 22.94 -22.05
CA PHE A 127 -6.28 24.04 -22.32
C PHE A 127 -6.17 25.05 -21.18
N ASP A 128 -7.22 25.19 -20.36
CA ASP A 128 -7.24 26.19 -19.31
C ASP A 128 -7.13 25.56 -17.91
N VAL A 129 -8.06 24.69 -17.52
CA VAL A 129 -8.07 24.11 -16.16
C VAL A 129 -6.87 23.22 -15.92
N PHE A 130 -6.51 22.38 -16.89
CA PHE A 130 -5.36 21.49 -16.76
C PHE A 130 -4.04 22.28 -16.66
N ASN A 131 -3.88 23.32 -17.48
CA ASN A 131 -2.72 24.21 -17.39
C ASN A 131 -2.73 25.00 -16.07
N PHE A 132 -3.89 25.46 -15.61
CA PHE A 132 -4.00 26.12 -14.31
C PHE A 132 -3.48 25.24 -13.16
N ILE A 133 -3.91 23.98 -13.08
CA ILE A 133 -3.41 23.08 -12.02
C ILE A 133 -1.92 22.74 -12.16
N LYS A 134 -1.37 22.71 -13.36
CA LYS A 134 0.08 22.56 -13.58
C LYS A 134 0.87 23.75 -12.99
N HIS A 135 0.35 24.96 -13.11
CA HIS A 135 0.98 26.18 -12.62
C HIS A 135 0.63 26.55 -11.16
N LEU A 136 -0.22 25.75 -10.47
CA LEU A 136 -0.45 25.91 -9.04
C LEU A 136 0.79 25.64 -8.18
N SER A 137 1.81 24.95 -8.71
CA SER A 137 3.08 24.68 -8.03
C SER A 137 3.82 25.97 -7.63
N ASP A 138 3.71 27.03 -8.43
CA ASP A 138 4.35 28.31 -8.17
C ASP A 138 3.81 29.01 -6.93
N ALA A 139 2.58 28.65 -6.51
CA ALA A 139 1.90 29.22 -5.34
C ALA A 139 2.13 28.43 -4.04
N LYS A 140 2.97 27.38 -4.00
CA LYS A 140 3.25 26.51 -2.82
C LYS A 140 1.99 25.88 -2.19
N THR A 141 0.96 25.62 -2.97
CA THR A 141 -0.38 25.35 -2.47
C THR A 141 -0.63 23.89 -2.06
N SER A 142 0.07 22.91 -2.64
CA SER A 142 -0.06 21.50 -2.20
C SER A 142 1.11 20.62 -2.65
N ALA A 143 1.30 19.49 -1.95
CA ALA A 143 2.26 18.45 -2.33
C ALA A 143 1.98 17.90 -3.74
N TYR A 144 0.70 17.78 -4.11
CA TYR A 144 0.27 17.25 -5.40
C TYR A 144 0.67 18.15 -6.58
N SER A 145 0.49 19.47 -6.44
CA SER A 145 0.81 20.41 -7.52
C SER A 145 2.29 20.38 -7.90
N ARG A 146 3.18 20.05 -6.97
CA ARG A 146 4.63 19.92 -7.23
C ARG A 146 4.98 18.90 -8.32
N PHE A 147 4.12 17.89 -8.52
CA PHE A 147 4.34 16.81 -9.49
C PHE A 147 3.50 16.94 -10.75
N MET A 148 2.87 18.10 -10.97
CA MET A 148 2.01 18.33 -12.14
C MET A 148 2.74 18.88 -13.37
N SER A 149 3.97 19.36 -13.23
CA SER A 149 4.69 20.05 -14.32
C SER A 149 4.81 19.25 -15.61
N ASP A 150 5.05 17.94 -15.50
CA ASP A 150 5.20 16.98 -16.61
C ASP A 150 3.93 16.17 -16.90
N ALA A 151 2.81 16.49 -16.24
CA ALA A 151 1.54 15.81 -16.42
C ALA A 151 0.99 16.02 -17.83
N VAL A 152 0.35 14.98 -18.38
CA VAL A 152 -0.23 14.99 -19.73
C VAL A 152 -1.73 14.65 -19.66
N PHE A 153 -2.56 15.49 -20.28
CA PHE A 153 -3.99 15.24 -20.41
C PHE A 153 -4.26 14.32 -21.61
N LEU A 154 -4.67 13.09 -21.36
CA LEU A 154 -4.82 12.05 -22.38
C LEU A 154 -6.23 11.90 -22.95
N ILE A 155 -7.25 12.49 -22.34
CA ILE A 155 -8.62 12.43 -22.87
C ILE A 155 -8.66 13.26 -24.16
N GLN A 156 -9.04 12.64 -25.28
CA GLN A 156 -9.03 13.28 -26.61
C GLN A 156 -10.42 13.58 -27.16
N GLN A 157 -11.46 13.03 -26.55
CA GLN A 157 -12.83 13.15 -27.05
C GLN A 157 -13.74 13.92 -26.08
N PRO A 158 -14.45 14.97 -26.52
CA PRO A 158 -15.40 15.70 -25.68
C PRO A 158 -16.42 14.78 -25.00
N ARG A 159 -16.98 13.82 -25.73
CA ARG A 159 -17.95 12.84 -25.20
C ARG A 159 -17.43 12.03 -24.04
N THR A 160 -16.16 11.62 -24.10
CA THR A 160 -15.52 10.85 -23.02
C THR A 160 -15.38 11.73 -21.78
N LEU A 161 -14.89 12.96 -21.95
CA LEU A 161 -14.74 13.89 -20.83
C LEU A 161 -16.09 14.18 -20.14
N VAL A 162 -17.14 14.48 -20.90
CA VAL A 162 -18.48 14.73 -20.36
C VAL A 162 -18.97 13.56 -19.52
N LYS A 163 -18.91 12.33 -20.04
CA LYS A 163 -19.33 11.12 -19.30
C LYS A 163 -18.57 10.93 -18.00
N VAL A 164 -17.26 11.19 -18.03
CA VAL A 164 -16.42 11.05 -16.84
C VAL A 164 -16.73 12.15 -15.82
N VAL A 165 -16.86 13.41 -16.25
CA VAL A 165 -17.20 14.55 -15.39
C VAL A 165 -18.59 14.35 -14.75
N GLU A 166 -19.59 13.96 -15.53
CA GLU A 166 -20.94 13.65 -15.03
C GLU A 166 -20.91 12.47 -14.05
N GLY A 167 -20.17 11.41 -14.38
CA GLY A 167 -19.99 10.25 -13.51
C GLY A 167 -19.37 10.65 -12.16
N ILE A 168 -18.27 11.40 -12.17
CA ILE A 168 -17.60 11.89 -10.96
C ILE A 168 -18.53 12.84 -10.17
N ASN A 169 -19.26 13.71 -10.86
CA ASN A 169 -20.20 14.62 -10.21
C ASN A 169 -21.38 13.89 -9.55
N GLY A 170 -21.78 12.74 -10.10
CA GLY A 170 -22.82 11.88 -9.54
C GLY A 170 -22.40 11.01 -8.37
N LEU A 171 -21.09 10.93 -8.06
CA LEU A 171 -20.60 10.26 -6.87
C LEU A 171 -20.92 11.12 -5.65
N ASP A 172 -21.50 10.50 -4.61
CA ASP A 172 -21.66 11.16 -3.32
C ASP A 172 -20.30 11.20 -2.61
N MET A 173 -19.59 12.30 -2.81
CA MET A 173 -18.24 12.53 -2.29
C MET A 173 -18.20 13.59 -1.19
N ASN A 174 -19.33 13.82 -0.52
CA ASN A 174 -19.45 14.84 0.52
C ASN A 174 -18.64 14.52 1.78
N ASP A 175 -18.27 13.24 1.94
CA ASP A 175 -17.42 12.76 3.03
C ASP A 175 -16.04 12.36 2.49
N ARG A 176 -14.98 12.89 3.13
CA ARG A 176 -13.59 12.57 2.77
C ARG A 176 -13.26 11.07 2.89
N ASP A 177 -13.90 10.36 3.81
CA ASP A 177 -13.68 8.93 3.97
C ASP A 177 -14.25 8.16 2.76
N THR A 178 -15.41 8.55 2.26
CA THR A 178 -16.00 8.01 1.03
C THR A 178 -15.13 8.29 -0.20
N MET A 179 -14.55 9.50 -0.33
CA MET A 179 -13.61 9.82 -1.41
C MET A 179 -12.37 8.91 -1.37
N GLY A 180 -11.79 8.74 -0.20
CA GLY A 180 -10.65 7.84 -0.01
C GLY A 180 -10.99 6.41 -0.42
N ASP A 181 -12.16 5.91 -0.03
CA ASP A 181 -12.61 4.55 -0.36
C ASP A 181 -12.91 4.37 -1.85
N VAL A 182 -13.50 5.37 -2.51
CA VAL A 182 -13.68 5.38 -3.99
C VAL A 182 -12.31 5.31 -4.69
N TYR A 183 -11.37 6.15 -4.27
CA TYR A 183 -10.04 6.17 -4.87
C TYR A 183 -9.32 4.82 -4.68
N GLU A 184 -9.46 4.22 -3.51
CA GLU A 184 -8.94 2.91 -3.23
C GLU A 184 -9.55 1.78 -4.07
N TYR A 185 -10.84 1.88 -4.36
CA TYR A 185 -11.49 0.94 -5.26
C TYR A 185 -10.92 1.05 -6.69
N VAL A 186 -10.69 2.29 -7.16
CA VAL A 186 -10.05 2.54 -8.46
C VAL A 186 -8.62 1.99 -8.50
N LEU A 187 -7.85 2.21 -7.43
CA LEU A 187 -6.52 1.61 -7.27
C LEU A 187 -6.57 0.07 -7.30
N GLY A 188 -7.60 -0.52 -6.70
CA GLY A 188 -7.84 -1.98 -6.75
C GLY A 188 -8.06 -2.50 -8.18
N LYS A 189 -8.77 -1.74 -9.03
CA LYS A 189 -8.96 -2.09 -10.44
C LYS A 189 -7.66 -2.06 -11.24
N MET A 190 -6.81 -1.08 -11.00
CA MET A 190 -5.48 -1.03 -11.59
C MET A 190 -4.69 -2.30 -11.23
N ALA A 191 -4.75 -2.70 -9.96
CA ALA A 191 -4.10 -3.89 -9.47
C ALA A 191 -4.61 -5.17 -10.17
N ALA A 192 -5.91 -5.33 -10.32
CA ALA A 192 -6.51 -6.50 -10.95
C ALA A 192 -6.21 -6.64 -12.45
N SER A 193 -5.82 -5.56 -13.13
CA SER A 193 -5.52 -5.59 -14.57
C SER A 193 -4.20 -6.27 -14.95
N GLY A 194 -3.30 -6.53 -14.01
CA GLY A 194 -2.10 -7.36 -14.17
C GLY A 194 -1.03 -6.90 -15.19
N THR A 195 -1.28 -5.80 -15.91
CA THR A 195 -0.55 -5.48 -17.14
C THR A 195 0.69 -4.60 -16.97
N ASN A 196 0.96 -4.05 -15.79
CA ASN A 196 1.90 -2.92 -15.69
C ASN A 196 3.12 -3.11 -14.78
N GLY A 197 3.43 -4.33 -14.32
CA GLY A 197 4.70 -4.61 -13.61
C GLY A 197 4.89 -3.87 -12.28
N GLN A 198 3.91 -3.09 -11.85
CA GLN A 198 3.98 -2.37 -10.57
C GLN A 198 3.39 -3.23 -9.46
N PHE A 199 4.25 -3.62 -8.53
CA PHE A 199 3.89 -4.43 -7.39
C PHE A 199 3.08 -3.60 -6.39
N ARG A 200 1.84 -4.00 -6.16
CA ARG A 200 1.02 -3.44 -5.08
C ARG A 200 0.85 -4.46 -3.97
N SER A 201 1.20 -4.06 -2.76
CA SER A 201 0.96 -4.91 -1.57
C SER A 201 -0.54 -5.10 -1.35
N PRO A 202 -1.00 -6.34 -1.10
CA PRO A 202 -2.40 -6.60 -0.78
C PRO A 202 -2.83 -5.80 0.47
N ARG A 203 -4.03 -5.22 0.41
CA ARG A 203 -4.54 -4.34 1.46
C ARG A 203 -4.58 -4.98 2.85
N HIS A 204 -5.02 -6.23 2.92
CA HIS A 204 -5.11 -6.95 4.18
C HIS A 204 -3.73 -7.19 4.80
N ILE A 205 -2.68 -7.37 3.98
CA ILE A 205 -1.29 -7.46 4.46
C ILE A 205 -0.80 -6.09 4.97
N ILE A 206 -1.06 -5.01 4.21
CA ILE A 206 -0.71 -3.65 4.67
C ILE A 206 -1.39 -3.35 6.02
N ARG A 207 -2.70 -3.65 6.13
CA ARG A 207 -3.47 -3.44 7.36
C ARG A 207 -2.91 -4.25 8.52
N MET A 208 -2.61 -5.54 8.31
CA MET A 208 -1.96 -6.38 9.31
C MET A 208 -0.66 -5.74 9.80
N MET A 209 0.20 -5.29 8.89
CA MET A 209 1.47 -4.65 9.28
C MET A 209 1.25 -3.35 10.07
N VAL A 210 0.28 -2.53 9.68
CA VAL A 210 -0.06 -1.31 10.42
C VAL A 210 -0.60 -1.63 11.81
N GLU A 211 -1.45 -2.66 11.95
CA GLU A 211 -1.96 -3.11 13.25
C GLU A 211 -0.84 -3.69 14.13
N LEU A 212 0.11 -4.44 13.56
CA LEU A 212 1.28 -4.93 14.30
C LEU A 212 2.18 -3.79 14.80
N MET A 213 2.32 -2.72 14.02
CA MET A 213 3.22 -1.61 14.35
C MET A 213 2.58 -0.52 15.19
N GLU A 214 1.25 -0.46 15.30
CA GLU A 214 0.50 0.52 16.11
C GLU A 214 1.05 1.95 15.99
N PRO A 215 0.88 2.64 14.84
CA PRO A 215 1.37 4.00 14.65
C PRO A 215 0.84 4.95 15.74
N LYS A 216 1.73 5.78 16.30
CA LYS A 216 1.42 6.74 17.37
C LYS A 216 1.33 8.15 16.81
N LEU A 217 0.59 9.05 17.50
CA LEU A 217 0.49 10.47 17.10
C LEU A 217 1.83 11.22 17.06
N THR A 218 2.84 10.71 17.76
CA THR A 218 4.18 11.30 17.78
C THR A 218 5.09 10.75 16.70
N ASP A 219 4.65 9.74 15.95
CA ASP A 219 5.49 9.10 14.93
C ASP A 219 5.76 10.03 13.74
N ARG A 220 6.93 9.86 13.17
CA ARG A 220 7.33 10.28 11.83
C ARG A 220 7.44 9.02 10.99
N ILE A 221 6.41 8.78 10.17
CA ILE A 221 6.23 7.53 9.42
C ILE A 221 6.77 7.71 8.01
N CYS A 222 7.59 6.78 7.56
CA CYS A 222 8.13 6.80 6.19
C CYS A 222 7.90 5.49 5.45
N ASP A 223 7.55 5.62 4.17
CA ASP A 223 7.66 4.56 3.17
C ASP A 223 8.60 5.03 2.06
N PRO A 224 9.89 4.61 2.08
CA PRO A 224 10.87 5.06 1.08
C PRO A 224 10.78 4.30 -0.26
N ALA A 225 9.73 3.52 -0.48
CA ALA A 225 9.36 2.87 -1.75
C ALA A 225 7.84 2.91 -1.91
N MET A 226 7.25 4.13 -1.77
CA MET A 226 5.85 4.30 -1.42
C MET A 226 4.84 3.86 -2.49
N GLY A 227 5.22 3.85 -3.77
CA GLY A 227 4.29 3.59 -4.85
C GLY A 227 3.02 4.45 -4.74
N THR A 228 1.88 3.80 -4.56
CA THR A 228 0.57 4.46 -4.36
C THR A 228 0.32 4.93 -2.92
N ALA A 229 1.33 4.94 -2.05
CA ALA A 229 1.30 5.31 -0.63
C ALA A 229 0.40 4.42 0.26
N GLY A 230 0.29 3.13 -0.08
CA GLY A 230 -0.63 2.20 0.62
C GLY A 230 -0.38 2.10 2.13
N PHE A 231 0.87 1.95 2.58
CA PHE A 231 1.23 1.91 4.01
C PHE A 231 0.92 3.21 4.72
N LEU A 232 1.24 4.33 4.09
CA LEU A 232 1.00 5.65 4.67
C LEU A 232 -0.51 5.92 4.82
N VAL A 233 -1.30 5.58 3.79
CA VAL A 233 -2.77 5.74 3.82
C VAL A 233 -3.42 4.85 4.89
N GLU A 234 -3.01 3.58 5.00
CA GLU A 234 -3.59 2.72 6.04
C GLU A 234 -3.17 3.20 7.44
N SER A 235 -1.96 3.75 7.59
CA SER A 235 -1.53 4.42 8.82
C SER A 235 -2.38 5.65 9.15
N THR A 236 -2.81 6.45 8.15
CA THR A 236 -3.73 7.57 8.40
C THR A 236 -5.06 7.10 8.97
N LYS A 237 -5.60 6.00 8.43
CA LYS A 237 -6.86 5.42 8.89
C LYS A 237 -6.74 4.88 10.31
N TYR A 238 -5.65 4.18 10.60
CA TYR A 238 -5.35 3.68 11.94
C TYR A 238 -5.27 4.82 12.97
N VAL A 239 -4.47 5.85 12.70
CA VAL A 239 -4.28 7.01 13.59
C VAL A 239 -5.60 7.76 13.80
N LYS A 240 -6.40 7.98 12.76
CA LYS A 240 -7.73 8.60 12.91
C LYS A 240 -8.64 7.78 13.83
N ALA A 241 -8.66 6.46 13.66
CA ALA A 241 -9.52 5.58 14.46
C ALA A 241 -9.05 5.49 15.92
N ALA A 242 -7.74 5.36 16.14
CA ALA A 242 -7.15 5.17 17.46
C ALA A 242 -7.11 6.47 18.29
N TYR A 243 -6.95 7.64 17.66
CA TYR A 243 -6.67 8.91 18.31
C TYR A 243 -7.65 10.04 17.96
N GLN A 244 -8.91 9.69 17.68
CA GLN A 244 -9.93 10.65 17.24
C GLN A 244 -10.07 11.87 18.14
N GLN A 245 -10.03 11.69 19.46
CA GLN A 245 -10.15 12.78 20.43
C GLN A 245 -8.89 13.64 20.51
N GLU A 246 -7.73 13.01 20.46
CA GLU A 246 -6.44 13.68 20.53
C GLU A 246 -6.16 14.52 19.27
N LEU A 247 -6.69 14.12 18.12
CA LEU A 247 -6.60 14.86 16.85
C LEU A 247 -7.40 16.19 16.86
N LEU A 248 -8.29 16.40 17.83
CA LEU A 248 -8.96 17.70 18.02
C LEU A 248 -8.00 18.77 18.53
N LYS A 249 -6.88 18.39 19.15
CA LYS A 249 -5.85 19.32 19.59
C LYS A 249 -5.07 19.87 18.38
N LYS A 250 -4.97 21.20 18.28
CA LYS A 250 -4.33 21.91 17.15
C LYS A 250 -2.94 21.37 16.80
N GLN A 251 -2.09 21.11 17.80
CA GLN A 251 -0.72 20.61 17.57
C GLN A 251 -0.72 19.22 16.94
N ASN A 252 -1.55 18.29 17.42
CA ASN A 252 -1.65 16.93 16.88
C ASN A 252 -2.24 16.96 15.47
N ALA A 253 -3.30 17.76 15.25
CA ALA A 253 -3.88 17.94 13.92
C ALA A 253 -2.86 18.53 12.92
N GLN A 254 -2.02 19.46 13.35
CA GLN A 254 -0.98 20.04 12.49
C GLN A 254 0.10 19.01 12.14
N HIS A 255 0.59 18.24 13.11
CA HIS A 255 1.56 17.17 12.88
C HIS A 255 1.00 16.10 11.93
N TYR A 256 -0.24 15.64 12.17
CA TYR A 256 -0.93 14.68 11.33
C TYR A 256 -1.02 15.16 9.86
N ARG A 257 -1.35 16.44 9.64
CA ARG A 257 -1.58 16.99 8.30
C ARG A 257 -0.30 17.27 7.50
N LYS A 258 0.84 17.52 8.17
CA LYS A 258 2.04 18.05 7.49
C LYS A 258 3.37 17.37 7.85
N GLY A 259 3.49 16.71 8.98
CA GLY A 259 4.79 16.24 9.49
C GLY A 259 4.88 14.76 9.78
N MET A 260 3.74 14.06 9.75
CA MET A 260 3.68 12.68 10.19
C MET A 260 4.02 11.68 9.08
N PHE A 261 3.70 11.98 7.83
CA PHE A 261 3.76 11.02 6.73
C PHE A 261 4.73 11.48 5.64
N SER A 262 5.74 10.65 5.38
CA SER A 262 6.74 10.87 4.34
C SER A 262 6.79 9.68 3.40
N GLY A 263 6.94 9.94 2.10
CA GLY A 263 7.06 8.90 1.09
C GLY A 263 8.01 9.27 -0.03
N PHE A 264 8.80 8.31 -0.52
CA PHE A 264 9.73 8.52 -1.61
C PHE A 264 9.40 7.59 -2.77
N ASP A 265 9.50 8.11 -3.98
CA ASP A 265 9.41 7.34 -5.21
C ASP A 265 10.19 8.04 -6.33
N THR A 266 10.57 7.32 -7.36
CA THR A 266 11.22 7.87 -8.56
C THR A 266 10.25 8.04 -9.73
N ASP A 267 9.11 7.35 -9.72
CA ASP A 267 8.11 7.41 -10.79
C ASP A 267 7.18 8.61 -10.58
N PRO A 268 7.17 9.60 -11.50
CA PRO A 268 6.30 10.78 -11.40
C PRO A 268 4.81 10.43 -11.31
N LYS A 269 4.36 9.34 -11.95
CA LYS A 269 2.96 8.89 -11.86
C LYS A 269 2.63 8.40 -10.44
N MET A 270 3.55 7.63 -9.83
CA MET A 270 3.36 7.17 -8.45
C MET A 270 3.37 8.33 -7.46
N LEU A 271 4.23 9.33 -7.66
CA LEU A 271 4.25 10.54 -6.84
C LEU A 271 2.91 11.29 -6.90
N ARG A 272 2.32 11.44 -8.09
CA ARG A 272 0.98 12.04 -8.25
C ARG A 272 -0.12 11.22 -7.59
N ILE A 273 -0.15 9.93 -7.88
CA ILE A 273 -1.17 9.00 -7.36
C ILE A 273 -1.07 8.90 -5.82
N GLY A 274 0.14 8.72 -5.28
CA GLY A 274 0.38 8.60 -3.85
C GLY A 274 0.08 9.89 -3.08
N SER A 275 0.49 11.05 -3.62
CA SER A 275 0.16 12.36 -3.02
C SER A 275 -1.35 12.57 -2.96
N MET A 276 -2.07 12.29 -4.04
CA MET A 276 -3.52 12.39 -4.07
C MET A 276 -4.17 11.43 -3.08
N ASN A 277 -3.70 10.19 -3.02
CA ASN A 277 -4.22 9.19 -2.09
C ASN A 277 -4.11 9.67 -0.64
N LEU A 278 -2.97 10.24 -0.26
CA LEU A 278 -2.77 10.83 1.07
C LEU A 278 -3.69 12.04 1.32
N MET A 279 -3.82 12.94 0.34
CA MET A 279 -4.68 14.13 0.46
C MET A 279 -6.16 13.76 0.63
N LEU A 280 -6.66 12.80 -0.14
CA LEU A 280 -8.03 12.28 -0.03
C LEU A 280 -8.29 11.62 1.34
N ASN A 281 -7.25 11.08 1.98
CA ASN A 281 -7.33 10.51 3.32
C ASN A 281 -7.01 11.51 4.45
N GLY A 282 -6.94 12.82 4.13
CA GLY A 282 -6.89 13.93 5.09
C GLY A 282 -5.49 14.37 5.52
N VAL A 283 -4.45 14.00 4.77
CA VAL A 283 -3.11 14.57 4.90
C VAL A 283 -2.99 15.72 3.90
N ASP A 284 -3.11 16.96 4.37
CA ASP A 284 -3.24 18.11 3.47
C ASP A 284 -1.92 18.44 2.73
N ASP A 285 -0.76 18.19 3.36
CA ASP A 285 0.55 18.48 2.78
C ASP A 285 1.55 17.36 3.16
N PRO A 286 1.42 16.16 2.56
CA PRO A 286 2.32 15.04 2.82
C PRO A 286 3.74 15.35 2.31
N ASP A 287 4.75 14.88 3.04
CA ASP A 287 6.15 14.98 2.64
C ASP A 287 6.48 13.89 1.58
N VAL A 288 5.96 14.09 0.38
CA VAL A 288 6.26 13.21 -0.77
C VAL A 288 7.43 13.79 -1.56
N ARG A 289 8.41 12.95 -1.88
CA ARG A 289 9.65 13.35 -2.54
C ARG A 289 9.92 12.52 -3.79
N ALA A 290 10.23 13.20 -4.90
CA ALA A 290 10.82 12.59 -6.09
C ALA A 290 12.30 12.29 -5.81
N GLN A 291 12.57 11.09 -5.29
CA GLN A 291 13.91 10.75 -4.78
C GLN A 291 14.19 9.27 -4.95
N ASP A 292 15.35 8.95 -5.52
CA ASP A 292 15.91 7.60 -5.42
C ASP A 292 16.44 7.37 -4.01
N SER A 293 15.72 6.50 -3.30
CA SER A 293 15.98 6.20 -1.89
C SER A 293 17.37 5.62 -1.62
N LEU A 294 17.94 4.91 -2.58
CA LEU A 294 19.24 4.24 -2.45
C LEU A 294 20.41 5.10 -2.94
N SER A 295 20.14 6.24 -3.57
CA SER A 295 21.18 7.12 -4.13
C SER A 295 21.83 8.03 -3.07
N ASN A 296 22.93 8.66 -3.45
CA ASN A 296 23.61 9.68 -2.64
C ASN A 296 22.76 10.94 -2.38
N GLN A 297 21.68 11.14 -3.12
CA GLN A 297 20.73 12.22 -2.86
C GLN A 297 19.95 12.02 -1.56
N ASN A 298 19.77 10.78 -1.12
CA ASN A 298 19.14 10.49 0.16
C ASN A 298 20.15 10.59 1.30
N THR A 299 20.16 11.73 1.96
CA THR A 299 21.02 12.01 3.13
C THR A 299 20.31 11.78 4.47
N THR A 300 19.08 11.27 4.46
CA THR A 300 18.29 11.07 5.68
C THR A 300 18.92 10.02 6.59
N GLU A 301 19.21 10.41 7.82
CA GLU A 301 19.77 9.54 8.86
C GLU A 301 19.14 9.86 10.22
N GLY A 302 18.76 8.83 10.97
CA GLY A 302 18.30 8.96 12.35
C GLY A 302 17.07 9.86 12.55
N TYR A 303 16.14 9.87 11.59
CA TYR A 303 15.03 10.82 11.60
C TYR A 303 13.66 10.17 11.83
N TYR A 304 13.36 9.05 11.21
CA TYR A 304 12.03 8.43 11.28
C TYR A 304 11.88 7.55 12.51
N THR A 305 10.67 7.54 13.07
CA THR A 305 10.32 6.70 14.23
C THR A 305 9.66 5.40 13.80
N LEU A 306 9.09 5.36 12.60
CA LEU A 306 8.43 4.19 12.04
C LEU A 306 8.66 4.14 10.52
N ILE A 307 9.17 3.00 10.05
CA ILE A 307 9.25 2.69 8.62
C ILE A 307 8.42 1.44 8.34
N MET A 308 7.53 1.55 7.37
CA MET A 308 6.79 0.41 6.82
C MET A 308 6.90 0.45 5.31
N ALA A 309 7.39 -0.63 4.71
CA ALA A 309 7.67 -0.66 3.29
C ALA A 309 7.54 -2.05 2.67
N ASN A 310 7.25 -2.07 1.39
CA ASN A 310 7.42 -3.23 0.51
C ASN A 310 8.37 -2.84 -0.64
N PRO A 311 9.69 -2.86 -0.41
CA PRO A 311 10.66 -2.48 -1.42
C PRO A 311 10.68 -3.48 -2.58
N PRO A 312 11.25 -3.13 -3.76
CA PRO A 312 11.41 -4.05 -4.88
C PRO A 312 12.11 -5.34 -4.47
N PHE A 313 11.53 -6.51 -4.86
CA PHE A 313 12.03 -7.84 -4.46
C PHE A 313 13.27 -8.28 -5.23
N SER A 314 13.54 -7.66 -6.36
CA SER A 314 14.71 -7.94 -7.19
C SER A 314 15.14 -6.68 -7.92
N GLY A 315 16.43 -6.52 -8.03
CA GLY A 315 17.05 -5.43 -8.75
C GLY A 315 18.54 -5.46 -8.53
N THR A 316 19.26 -4.95 -9.49
CA THR A 316 20.72 -4.83 -9.39
C THR A 316 21.08 -3.42 -9.79
N LEU A 317 21.72 -2.70 -8.88
CA LEU A 317 22.20 -1.33 -9.10
C LEU A 317 23.70 -1.33 -9.33
N ASP A 318 24.19 -0.35 -10.06
CA ASP A 318 25.63 -0.10 -10.13
C ASP A 318 26.13 0.58 -8.86
N TYR A 319 27.32 0.22 -8.40
CA TYR A 319 27.89 0.78 -7.18
C TYR A 319 28.03 2.30 -7.21
N GLU A 320 28.22 2.88 -8.40
CA GLU A 320 28.42 4.33 -8.58
C GLU A 320 27.17 5.16 -8.25
N VAL A 321 25.98 4.56 -8.34
CA VAL A 321 24.72 5.26 -8.04
C VAL A 321 24.22 5.01 -6.62
N VAL A 322 24.75 3.99 -5.93
CA VAL A 322 24.33 3.63 -4.57
C VAL A 322 25.04 4.51 -3.56
N ASN A 323 24.32 4.92 -2.53
CA ASN A 323 24.87 5.71 -1.43
C ASN A 323 26.04 5.01 -0.73
N ASP A 324 27.16 5.70 -0.59
CA ASP A 324 28.41 5.18 -0.03
C ASP A 324 28.25 4.65 1.40
N THR A 325 27.39 5.26 2.21
CA THR A 325 27.16 4.81 3.60
C THR A 325 26.43 3.47 3.67
N LEU A 326 25.60 3.16 2.67
CA LEU A 326 24.95 1.85 2.55
C LEU A 326 25.94 0.79 2.10
N LEU A 327 26.79 1.11 1.13
CA LEU A 327 27.84 0.21 0.64
C LEU A 327 28.90 -0.10 1.70
N ALA A 328 29.20 0.85 2.59
CA ALA A 328 30.13 0.65 3.69
C ALA A 328 29.62 -0.42 4.69
N LYS A 329 28.29 -0.50 4.91
CA LYS A 329 27.68 -1.49 5.80
C LYS A 329 27.39 -2.81 5.10
N THR A 330 26.85 -2.74 3.86
CA THR A 330 26.42 -3.94 3.12
C THR A 330 26.85 -3.80 1.67
N ARG A 331 28.06 -4.29 1.35
CA ARG A 331 28.63 -4.20 0.00
C ARG A 331 27.92 -5.15 -0.96
N THR A 332 26.87 -4.67 -1.59
CA THR A 332 26.04 -5.43 -2.51
C THR A 332 25.44 -4.54 -3.60
N LYS A 333 25.03 -5.16 -4.72
CA LYS A 333 24.24 -4.53 -5.77
C LYS A 333 22.74 -4.85 -5.64
N LYS A 334 22.36 -5.72 -4.72
CA LYS A 334 20.99 -6.21 -4.56
C LYS A 334 20.12 -5.18 -3.84
N THR A 335 19.07 -4.73 -4.48
CA THR A 335 18.17 -3.69 -3.97
C THR A 335 17.52 -4.07 -2.66
N GLU A 336 17.06 -5.32 -2.51
CA GLU A 336 16.39 -5.82 -1.31
C GLU A 336 17.27 -5.76 -0.05
N LEU A 337 18.58 -5.97 -0.18
CA LEU A 337 19.52 -5.85 0.93
C LEU A 337 19.86 -4.38 1.24
N LEU A 338 19.98 -3.56 0.20
CA LEU A 338 20.28 -2.14 0.35
C LEU A 338 19.11 -1.39 1.02
N PHE A 339 17.87 -1.73 0.72
CA PHE A 339 16.71 -1.15 1.38
C PHE A 339 16.67 -1.47 2.87
N MET A 340 16.96 -2.70 3.28
CA MET A 340 17.03 -3.05 4.70
C MET A 340 18.13 -2.25 5.43
N THR A 341 19.29 -2.07 4.79
CA THR A 341 20.38 -1.23 5.33
C THR A 341 19.95 0.24 5.41
N LEU A 342 19.23 0.73 4.40
CA LEU A 342 18.66 2.08 4.38
C LEU A 342 17.70 2.30 5.54
N PHE A 343 16.81 1.36 5.84
CA PHE A 343 15.84 1.49 6.94
C PHE A 343 16.55 1.65 8.28
N ILE A 344 17.59 0.85 8.54
CA ILE A 344 18.42 1.00 9.74
C ILE A 344 19.06 2.39 9.80
N ARG A 345 19.55 2.95 8.68
CA ARG A 345 20.13 4.29 8.63
C ARG A 345 19.10 5.37 8.93
N MET A 346 17.93 5.31 8.28
CA MET A 346 16.90 6.36 8.34
C MET A 346 16.18 6.42 9.69
N LEU A 347 16.07 5.30 10.42
CA LEU A 347 15.44 5.25 11.73
C LEU A 347 16.28 5.98 12.78
N GLU A 348 15.61 6.69 13.70
CA GLU A 348 16.22 7.14 14.96
C GLU A 348 16.41 5.97 15.94
N LEU A 349 17.14 6.19 17.03
CA LEU A 349 17.24 5.20 18.11
C LEU A 349 15.87 4.96 18.74
N GLY A 350 15.48 3.70 18.88
CA GLY A 350 14.12 3.32 19.31
C GLY A 350 13.09 3.32 18.18
N GLY A 351 13.46 3.77 16.98
CA GLY A 351 12.61 3.70 15.80
C GLY A 351 12.37 2.26 15.33
N ARG A 352 11.19 1.99 14.81
CA ARG A 352 10.67 0.65 14.49
C ARG A 352 10.54 0.46 12.98
N CYS A 353 10.75 -0.75 12.50
CA CYS A 353 10.55 -1.11 11.10
C CYS A 353 9.72 -2.37 10.97
N ALA A 354 8.80 -2.37 10.01
CA ALA A 354 8.19 -3.58 9.44
C ALA A 354 8.37 -3.55 7.92
N SER A 355 9.09 -4.51 7.38
CA SER A 355 9.35 -4.58 5.94
C SER A 355 9.03 -5.94 5.37
N ILE A 356 8.41 -5.94 4.20
CA ILE A 356 8.27 -7.15 3.39
C ILE A 356 9.58 -7.38 2.65
N VAL A 357 10.06 -8.61 2.72
CA VAL A 357 11.29 -9.04 2.03
C VAL A 357 11.05 -10.38 1.32
N PRO A 358 11.71 -10.64 0.18
CA PRO A 358 11.73 -11.98 -0.40
C PRO A 358 12.51 -12.95 0.51
N ASP A 359 12.10 -14.21 0.55
CA ASP A 359 12.72 -15.25 1.39
C ASP A 359 14.24 -15.35 1.22
N GLY A 360 14.76 -15.00 0.05
CA GLY A 360 16.20 -14.97 -0.22
C GLY A 360 16.99 -14.10 0.76
N VAL A 361 16.40 -13.06 1.34
CA VAL A 361 17.03 -12.24 2.38
C VAL A 361 17.27 -13.07 3.65
N LEU A 362 16.35 -13.98 3.98
CA LEU A 362 16.36 -14.75 5.21
C LEU A 362 17.41 -15.88 5.23
N PHE A 363 17.74 -16.46 4.06
CA PHE A 363 18.61 -17.62 3.98
C PHE A 363 19.76 -17.51 2.96
N GLY A 364 19.84 -16.43 2.20
CA GLY A 364 20.90 -16.22 1.23
C GLY A 364 22.31 -16.40 1.85
N THR A 365 23.23 -17.01 1.12
CA THR A 365 24.55 -17.43 1.63
C THR A 365 25.69 -16.47 1.28
N SER A 366 25.41 -15.41 0.48
CA SER A 366 26.47 -14.43 0.20
C SER A 366 26.86 -13.64 1.44
N THR A 367 28.10 -13.15 1.47
CA THR A 367 28.62 -12.33 2.56
C THR A 367 27.70 -11.16 2.92
N ALA A 368 27.08 -10.52 1.92
CA ALA A 368 26.17 -9.41 2.13
C ALA A 368 24.87 -9.83 2.84
N HIS A 369 24.29 -11.01 2.51
CA HIS A 369 23.12 -11.53 3.21
C HIS A 369 23.41 -11.84 4.68
N ILE A 370 24.55 -12.52 4.93
CA ILE A 370 24.96 -12.86 6.29
C ILE A 370 25.25 -11.59 7.08
N ALA A 371 25.96 -10.61 6.50
CA ALA A 371 26.28 -9.34 7.15
C ALA A 371 25.01 -8.56 7.56
N LEU A 372 24.00 -8.50 6.68
CA LEU A 372 22.72 -7.86 6.99
C LEU A 372 22.00 -8.56 8.15
N ARG A 373 21.87 -9.90 8.11
CA ARG A 373 21.20 -10.66 9.17
C ARG A 373 21.96 -10.56 10.49
N LYS A 374 23.29 -10.57 10.45
CA LYS A 374 24.14 -10.31 11.61
C LYS A 374 23.88 -8.92 12.18
N GLU A 375 23.79 -7.88 11.33
CA GLU A 375 23.46 -6.53 11.77
C GLU A 375 22.11 -6.48 12.49
N LEU A 376 21.07 -7.15 11.96
CA LEU A 376 19.73 -7.20 12.56
C LEU A 376 19.72 -7.93 13.91
N VAL A 377 20.43 -9.04 14.03
CA VAL A 377 20.43 -9.90 15.24
C VAL A 377 21.37 -9.36 16.32
N ASP A 378 22.57 -8.89 15.95
CA ASP A 378 23.61 -8.52 16.90
C ASP A 378 23.60 -7.04 17.29
N ASN A 379 23.21 -6.15 16.37
CA ASN A 379 23.28 -4.70 16.58
C ASN A 379 21.93 -4.03 16.69
N GLN A 380 20.84 -4.75 16.42
CA GLN A 380 19.47 -4.23 16.55
C GLN A 380 18.66 -5.17 17.46
N ARG A 381 17.38 -4.83 17.70
CA ARG A 381 16.43 -5.74 18.31
C ARG A 381 15.52 -6.31 17.22
N LEU A 382 15.89 -7.49 16.72
CA LEU A 382 15.03 -8.25 15.81
C LEU A 382 13.89 -8.89 16.61
N GLU A 383 12.66 -8.50 16.34
CA GLU A 383 11.51 -8.89 17.14
C GLU A 383 10.76 -10.06 16.53
N ALA A 384 10.49 -10.00 15.21
CA ALA A 384 9.68 -11.03 14.55
C ALA A 384 10.06 -11.28 13.09
N ILE A 385 9.80 -12.53 12.67
CA ILE A 385 9.79 -12.98 11.28
C ILE A 385 8.45 -13.67 11.02
N ILE A 386 7.63 -13.10 10.14
CA ILE A 386 6.36 -13.69 9.73
C ILE A 386 6.53 -14.18 8.30
N SER A 387 6.67 -15.49 8.12
CA SER A 387 6.78 -16.11 6.80
C SER A 387 5.42 -16.19 6.14
N MET A 388 5.33 -15.71 4.91
CA MET A 388 4.10 -15.73 4.10
C MET A 388 4.24 -16.74 2.94
N PRO A 389 3.20 -17.51 2.63
CA PRO A 389 3.27 -18.50 1.56
C PRO A 389 3.41 -17.85 0.19
N SER A 390 3.99 -18.60 -0.76
CA SER A 390 3.97 -18.18 -2.16
C SER A 390 2.54 -18.01 -2.66
N GLY A 391 2.28 -16.96 -3.45
CA GLY A 391 0.94 -16.65 -3.94
C GLY A 391 0.24 -15.49 -3.22
N VAL A 392 0.69 -15.05 -2.06
CA VAL A 392 0.14 -13.86 -1.38
C VAL A 392 0.21 -12.62 -2.28
N PHE A 393 1.28 -12.48 -3.06
CA PHE A 393 1.49 -11.36 -3.97
C PHE A 393 1.08 -11.63 -5.43
N LYS A 394 0.38 -12.72 -5.70
CA LYS A 394 -0.15 -12.96 -7.05
C LYS A 394 -1.22 -11.92 -7.42
N PRO A 395 -1.35 -11.58 -8.71
CA PRO A 395 -0.62 -12.14 -9.86
C PRO A 395 0.78 -11.54 -10.10
N TYR A 396 1.29 -10.67 -9.23
CA TYR A 396 2.54 -9.92 -9.46
C TYR A 396 3.81 -10.72 -9.18
N ALA A 397 3.83 -11.47 -8.09
CA ALA A 397 4.95 -12.28 -7.67
C ALA A 397 4.48 -13.63 -7.12
N GLY A 398 5.06 -14.71 -7.64
CA GLY A 398 4.84 -16.07 -7.14
C GLY A 398 5.88 -16.52 -6.12
N VAL A 399 6.73 -15.60 -5.62
CA VAL A 399 7.78 -15.91 -4.65
C VAL A 399 7.25 -15.89 -3.22
N SER A 400 7.81 -16.73 -2.36
CA SER A 400 7.60 -16.66 -0.92
C SER A 400 8.27 -15.42 -0.35
N THR A 401 7.63 -14.79 0.60
CA THR A 401 8.08 -13.56 1.25
C THR A 401 7.95 -13.65 2.75
N ALA A 402 8.55 -12.71 3.46
CA ALA A 402 8.35 -12.59 4.89
C ALA A 402 8.24 -11.11 5.30
N ILE A 403 7.64 -10.88 6.46
CA ILE A 403 7.69 -9.61 7.15
C ILE A 403 8.79 -9.69 8.21
N VAL A 404 9.72 -8.75 8.16
CA VAL A 404 10.79 -8.57 9.15
C VAL A 404 10.44 -7.38 10.03
N ILE A 405 10.34 -7.60 11.35
CA ILE A 405 10.04 -6.55 12.32
C ILE A 405 11.23 -6.38 13.25
N PHE A 406 11.74 -5.16 13.34
CA PHE A 406 12.85 -4.82 14.23
C PHE A 406 12.75 -3.40 14.79
N THR A 407 13.40 -3.17 15.93
CA THR A 407 13.64 -1.83 16.51
C THR A 407 15.13 -1.51 16.42
N LYS A 408 15.46 -0.28 15.96
CA LYS A 408 16.84 0.21 15.93
C LYS A 408 17.33 0.51 17.33
N THR A 409 18.36 -0.20 17.78
CA THR A 409 18.97 -0.03 19.10
C THR A 409 20.46 0.30 19.05
N ASN A 410 21.13 -0.01 17.93
CA ASN A 410 22.59 0.05 17.78
C ASN A 410 23.31 -0.68 18.93
N SER A 411 22.71 -1.73 19.48
CA SER A 411 23.21 -2.52 20.58
C SER A 411 22.69 -3.96 20.49
N GLN A 412 23.40 -4.90 21.11
CA GLN A 412 22.98 -6.30 21.19
C GLN A 412 21.74 -6.45 22.08
N SER A 413 20.56 -6.29 21.47
CA SER A 413 19.27 -6.26 22.18
C SER A 413 18.34 -7.41 21.80
N THR A 414 18.73 -8.27 20.85
CA THR A 414 17.96 -9.46 20.49
C THR A 414 18.30 -10.61 21.43
N ASP A 415 17.33 -11.01 22.24
CA ASP A 415 17.41 -12.21 23.09
C ASP A 415 16.82 -13.43 22.36
N LYS A 416 15.63 -13.28 21.81
CA LYS A 416 14.91 -14.27 21.04
C LYS A 416 14.07 -13.59 19.96
N VAL A 417 13.81 -14.29 18.86
CA VAL A 417 12.99 -13.81 17.74
C VAL A 417 11.72 -14.64 17.67
N TRP A 418 10.60 -13.99 17.51
CA TRP A 418 9.32 -14.65 17.27
C TRP A 418 9.17 -15.01 15.80
N PHE A 419 8.86 -16.26 15.52
CA PHE A 419 8.58 -16.77 14.18
C PHE A 419 7.13 -17.15 14.05
N TYR A 420 6.52 -16.81 12.92
CA TYR A 420 5.16 -17.25 12.56
C TYR A 420 5.14 -17.80 11.13
N ASP A 421 4.59 -18.99 10.96
CA ASP A 421 4.44 -19.69 9.67
C ASP A 421 3.02 -19.50 9.15
N MET A 422 2.77 -18.37 8.47
CA MET A 422 1.47 -18.05 7.89
C MET A 422 1.12 -19.04 6.77
N LYS A 423 -0.06 -19.60 6.81
CA LYS A 423 -0.58 -20.57 5.83
C LYS A 423 -1.63 -19.95 4.91
N ALA A 424 -2.44 -19.07 5.45
CA ALA A 424 -3.55 -18.44 4.74
C ALA A 424 -3.72 -16.98 5.14
N ASP A 425 -4.03 -16.14 4.17
CA ASP A 425 -4.24 -14.71 4.34
C ASP A 425 -5.70 -14.27 4.08
N GLY A 426 -6.64 -15.22 4.05
CA GLY A 426 -8.05 -14.99 3.73
C GLY A 426 -8.36 -15.04 2.24
N PHE A 427 -7.36 -15.37 1.39
CA PHE A 427 -7.51 -15.44 -0.06
C PHE A 427 -6.83 -16.69 -0.62
N SER A 428 -7.39 -17.22 -1.73
CA SER A 428 -6.75 -18.33 -2.46
C SER A 428 -5.37 -17.93 -2.97
N LEU A 429 -4.41 -18.87 -2.95
CA LEU A 429 -3.03 -18.63 -3.35
C LEU A 429 -2.80 -18.78 -4.88
N ASP A 430 -3.88 -18.83 -5.66
CA ASP A 430 -3.86 -18.80 -7.12
C ASP A 430 -3.93 -17.36 -7.66
N ASP A 431 -3.89 -17.21 -9.00
CA ASP A 431 -3.88 -15.88 -9.64
C ASP A 431 -5.21 -15.11 -9.48
N LYS A 432 -6.30 -15.80 -9.13
CA LYS A 432 -7.61 -15.18 -8.95
C LYS A 432 -7.78 -14.50 -7.60
N ARG A 433 -7.04 -14.96 -6.58
CA ARG A 433 -7.10 -14.41 -5.21
C ARG A 433 -8.54 -14.27 -4.70
N ASN A 434 -9.34 -15.34 -4.82
CA ASN A 434 -10.70 -15.36 -4.30
C ASN A 434 -10.69 -15.40 -2.76
N GLU A 435 -11.66 -14.76 -2.13
CA GLU A 435 -11.82 -14.85 -0.67
C GLU A 435 -12.09 -16.29 -0.21
N ILE A 436 -11.41 -16.71 0.85
CA ILE A 436 -11.57 -17.99 1.53
C ILE A 436 -11.75 -17.77 3.04
N GLN A 437 -12.17 -18.82 3.77
CA GLN A 437 -12.40 -18.71 5.22
C GLN A 437 -11.11 -18.80 6.03
N GLU A 438 -10.12 -19.53 5.52
CA GLU A 438 -8.83 -19.72 6.18
C GLU A 438 -8.04 -18.40 6.17
N ASN A 439 -7.76 -17.88 7.37
CA ASN A 439 -7.13 -16.58 7.55
C ASN A 439 -6.37 -16.50 8.88
N ASP A 440 -5.06 -16.49 8.81
CA ASP A 440 -4.17 -16.43 9.98
C ASP A 440 -3.95 -14.99 10.51
N ILE A 441 -4.34 -13.96 9.76
CA ILE A 441 -4.07 -12.57 10.12
C ILE A 441 -4.57 -12.19 11.52
N PRO A 442 -5.81 -12.54 11.93
CA PRO A 442 -6.28 -12.22 13.27
C PRO A 442 -5.45 -12.91 14.37
N ASP A 443 -5.01 -14.15 14.15
CA ASP A 443 -4.16 -14.89 15.08
C ASP A 443 -2.75 -14.29 15.18
N ILE A 444 -2.16 -13.87 14.04
CA ILE A 444 -0.87 -13.17 14.00
C ILE A 444 -0.91 -11.90 14.86
N ILE A 445 -1.91 -11.05 14.65
CA ILE A 445 -2.06 -9.78 15.37
C ILE A 445 -2.24 -10.04 16.87
N GLN A 446 -3.16 -10.94 17.24
CA GLN A 446 -3.44 -11.27 18.64
C GLN A 446 -2.19 -11.79 19.35
N ARG A 447 -1.42 -12.68 18.72
CA ARG A 447 -0.21 -13.28 19.31
C ARG A 447 0.93 -12.29 19.41
N PHE A 448 1.18 -11.51 18.38
CA PHE A 448 2.26 -10.52 18.40
C PHE A 448 2.07 -9.48 19.51
N HIS A 449 0.83 -9.10 19.82
CA HIS A 449 0.53 -8.20 20.93
C HIS A 449 0.49 -8.91 22.30
N ASN A 450 0.56 -10.26 22.34
CA ASN A 450 0.61 -11.05 23.56
C ASN A 450 1.73 -12.10 23.54
N LEU A 451 2.96 -11.66 23.32
CA LEU A 451 4.13 -12.53 23.22
C LEU A 451 4.43 -13.30 24.52
N GLU A 452 3.92 -12.87 25.67
CA GLU A 452 4.02 -13.63 26.93
C GLU A 452 3.29 -15.00 26.80
N GLY A 453 2.16 -15.05 26.09
CA GLY A 453 1.40 -16.27 25.82
C GLY A 453 2.10 -17.27 24.90
N GLU A 454 3.14 -16.83 24.19
CA GLU A 454 3.93 -17.68 23.28
C GLU A 454 4.99 -18.56 24.01
N ALA A 455 5.21 -18.32 25.31
CA ALA A 455 6.24 -19.06 26.07
C ALA A 455 6.02 -20.57 26.15
N SER A 456 4.76 -21.03 26.05
CA SER A 456 4.38 -22.44 26.08
C SER A 456 4.41 -23.14 24.71
N ARG A 457 4.62 -22.38 23.63
CA ARG A 457 4.59 -22.93 22.26
C ARG A 457 5.91 -23.60 21.88
N THR A 458 5.80 -24.62 21.06
CA THR A 458 6.91 -25.46 20.62
C THR A 458 7.22 -25.23 19.14
N ARG A 459 8.29 -25.82 18.65
CA ARG A 459 8.70 -25.78 17.24
C ARG A 459 7.72 -26.47 16.28
N LYS A 460 6.77 -27.25 16.81
CA LYS A 460 5.70 -27.89 16.03
C LYS A 460 4.53 -26.96 15.76
N ASP A 461 4.38 -25.95 16.59
CA ASP A 461 3.31 -24.96 16.48
C ASP A 461 3.53 -24.01 15.31
N GLN A 462 2.48 -23.29 14.91
CA GLN A 462 2.52 -22.33 13.82
C GLN A 462 3.37 -21.10 14.15
N SER A 463 3.48 -20.76 15.44
CA SER A 463 4.38 -19.72 15.94
C SER A 463 5.19 -20.22 17.12
N PHE A 464 6.41 -19.71 17.27
CA PHE A 464 7.35 -20.08 18.34
C PHE A 464 8.50 -19.07 18.44
N PHE A 465 9.22 -19.12 19.57
CA PHE A 465 10.45 -18.35 19.73
C PHE A 465 11.70 -19.16 19.32
N VAL A 466 12.67 -18.45 18.74
CA VAL A 466 14.03 -18.96 18.50
C VAL A 466 15.00 -18.09 19.27
N PRO A 467 15.83 -18.64 20.18
CA PRO A 467 16.88 -17.91 20.86
C PRO A 467 17.88 -17.30 19.86
N ALA A 468 18.33 -16.07 20.11
CA ALA A 468 19.28 -15.40 19.23
C ALA A 468 20.61 -16.19 19.11
N GLN A 469 21.03 -16.92 20.16
CA GLN A 469 22.23 -17.76 20.09
C GLN A 469 22.06 -18.89 19.07
N GLU A 470 20.92 -19.54 19.02
CA GLU A 470 20.64 -20.59 18.02
C GLU A 470 20.67 -20.03 16.59
N ILE A 471 20.19 -18.77 16.39
CA ILE A 471 20.28 -18.09 15.09
C ILE A 471 21.75 -17.85 14.70
N ARG A 472 22.60 -17.41 15.64
CA ARG A 472 24.05 -17.23 15.42
C ARG A 472 24.73 -18.55 15.04
N ASP A 473 24.41 -19.62 15.75
CA ASP A 473 24.97 -20.97 15.53
C ASP A 473 24.52 -21.57 14.17
N ASN A 474 23.46 -21.03 13.57
CA ASN A 474 22.94 -21.40 12.26
C ASN A 474 23.24 -20.36 11.17
N ASP A 475 24.41 -19.73 11.20
CA ASP A 475 24.88 -18.74 10.20
C ASP A 475 23.89 -17.57 10.01
N TYR A 476 23.27 -17.13 11.10
CA TYR A 476 22.25 -16.09 11.10
C TYR A 476 21.07 -16.37 10.17
N SER A 477 20.77 -17.62 9.87
CA SER A 477 19.60 -17.97 9.06
C SER A 477 18.32 -17.52 9.77
N LEU A 478 17.44 -16.83 9.04
CA LEU A 478 16.11 -16.41 9.53
C LEU A 478 14.99 -17.17 8.82
N ALA A 479 15.32 -18.25 8.09
CA ALA A 479 14.33 -19.10 7.46
C ALA A 479 13.62 -19.96 8.49
N ILE A 480 12.30 -19.86 8.58
CA ILE A 480 11.51 -20.59 9.58
C ILE A 480 11.69 -22.11 9.49
N ASN A 481 11.84 -22.65 8.27
CA ASN A 481 12.03 -24.10 8.04
C ASN A 481 13.33 -24.65 8.64
N LYS A 482 14.28 -23.80 9.03
CA LYS A 482 15.50 -24.19 9.73
C LYS A 482 15.21 -24.60 11.18
N TYR A 483 14.17 -24.04 11.77
CA TYR A 483 13.84 -24.14 13.19
C TYR A 483 12.54 -24.90 13.46
N LYS A 484 11.63 -24.94 12.48
CA LYS A 484 10.33 -25.60 12.63
C LYS A 484 10.49 -27.11 12.59
N GLU A 485 9.89 -27.78 13.56
CA GLU A 485 9.77 -29.24 13.58
C GLU A 485 8.53 -29.67 12.82
N VAL A 486 8.70 -30.48 11.78
CA VAL A 486 7.59 -31.06 11.03
C VAL A 486 7.47 -32.51 11.46
N GLU A 487 6.33 -32.86 12.06
CA GLU A 487 5.98 -34.26 12.22
C GLU A 487 5.74 -34.86 10.83
N ARG A 488 6.68 -35.65 10.35
CA ARG A 488 6.43 -36.49 9.19
C ARG A 488 5.59 -37.65 9.65
N GLU A 489 4.29 -37.63 9.37
CA GLU A 489 3.51 -38.84 9.41
C GLU A 489 4.24 -39.86 8.53
N ARG A 490 4.62 -40.97 9.13
CA ARG A 490 5.22 -42.09 8.41
C ARG A 490 4.11 -42.65 7.54
N VAL A 491 4.06 -42.27 6.28
CA VAL A 491 3.13 -42.87 5.32
C VAL A 491 3.50 -44.34 5.24
N VAL A 492 2.69 -45.18 5.86
CA VAL A 492 2.81 -46.61 5.72
C VAL A 492 2.19 -46.93 4.38
N TYR A 493 3.02 -47.17 3.39
CA TYR A 493 2.55 -47.64 2.10
C TYR A 493 2.10 -49.07 2.23
N ASP A 494 1.00 -49.43 1.56
CA ASP A 494 0.59 -50.82 1.41
C ASP A 494 1.74 -51.62 0.76
N ALA A 495 1.86 -52.86 1.13
CA ALA A 495 2.86 -53.74 0.53
C ALA A 495 2.67 -53.79 -1.00
N PRO A 496 3.80 -53.88 -1.79
CA PRO A 496 3.71 -53.89 -3.26
C PRO A 496 2.71 -54.89 -3.81
N GLU A 497 2.56 -56.04 -3.17
CA GLU A 497 1.61 -57.11 -3.54
C GLU A 497 0.14 -56.65 -3.40
N VAL A 498 -0.18 -55.85 -2.37
CA VAL A 498 -1.53 -55.30 -2.14
C VAL A 498 -1.83 -54.25 -3.21
N ILE A 499 -0.85 -53.39 -3.53
CA ILE A 499 -0.98 -52.36 -4.58
C ILE A 499 -1.18 -53.01 -5.96
N LEU A 500 -0.39 -54.05 -6.26
CA LEU A 500 -0.50 -54.80 -7.51
C LEU A 500 -1.89 -55.52 -7.61
N GLY A 501 -2.32 -56.16 -6.55
CA GLY A 501 -3.66 -56.82 -6.53
C GLY A 501 -4.80 -55.83 -6.77
N ARG A 502 -4.70 -54.62 -6.22
CA ARG A 502 -5.68 -53.54 -6.44
C ARG A 502 -5.62 -52.99 -7.89
N PHE A 503 -4.41 -52.92 -8.46
CA PHE A 503 -4.24 -52.54 -9.83
C PHE A 503 -4.85 -53.58 -10.82
N GLU A 504 -4.62 -54.88 -10.60
CA GLU A 504 -5.19 -55.96 -11.38
C GLU A 504 -6.71 -55.97 -11.31
N GLN A 505 -7.28 -55.76 -10.09
CA GLN A 505 -8.71 -55.66 -9.93
C GLN A 505 -9.31 -54.51 -10.73
N LEU A 506 -8.74 -53.28 -10.62
CA LEU A 506 -9.17 -52.11 -11.42
C LEU A 506 -9.06 -52.32 -12.90
N GLN A 507 -8.02 -53.02 -13.38
CA GLN A 507 -7.84 -53.35 -14.77
C GLN A 507 -8.93 -54.32 -15.31
N ASN A 508 -9.34 -55.27 -14.48
CA ASN A 508 -10.45 -56.18 -14.79
C ASN A 508 -11.78 -55.42 -14.84
N GLU A 509 -12.07 -54.57 -13.86
CA GLU A 509 -13.26 -53.71 -13.84
C GLU A 509 -13.37 -52.80 -15.06
N ILE A 510 -12.23 -52.16 -15.48
CA ILE A 510 -12.17 -51.36 -16.68
C ILE A 510 -12.46 -52.20 -17.94
N THR A 511 -11.92 -53.41 -17.98
CA THR A 511 -12.10 -54.32 -19.13
C THR A 511 -13.56 -54.80 -19.24
N GLU A 512 -14.19 -55.13 -18.11
CA GLU A 512 -15.59 -55.50 -18.06
C GLU A 512 -16.50 -54.33 -18.48
N ALA A 513 -16.27 -53.14 -17.93
CA ALA A 513 -17.02 -51.93 -18.28
C ALA A 513 -16.89 -51.58 -19.78
N MET A 514 -15.68 -51.72 -20.37
CA MET A 514 -15.46 -51.54 -21.80
C MET A 514 -16.19 -52.56 -22.65
N ASN A 515 -16.25 -53.82 -22.21
CA ASN A 515 -16.97 -54.86 -22.92
C ASN A 515 -18.49 -54.63 -22.85
N GLU A 516 -18.99 -54.21 -21.71
CA GLU A 516 -20.39 -53.83 -21.54
C GLU A 516 -20.77 -52.65 -22.43
N PHE A 517 -19.94 -51.61 -22.46
CA PHE A 517 -20.11 -50.47 -23.32
C PHE A 517 -20.14 -50.84 -24.82
N LYS A 518 -19.17 -51.67 -25.26
CA LYS A 518 -19.12 -52.16 -26.66
C LYS A 518 -20.37 -52.95 -27.01
N THR A 519 -20.85 -53.82 -26.10
CA THR A 519 -22.03 -54.64 -26.33
C THR A 519 -23.31 -53.81 -26.41
N LYS A 520 -23.40 -52.72 -25.65
CA LYS A 520 -24.59 -51.89 -25.51
C LYS A 520 -24.67 -50.78 -26.59
N TYR A 521 -23.52 -50.23 -27.04
CA TYR A 521 -23.51 -49.03 -27.84
C TYR A 521 -22.75 -49.14 -29.19
N MET A 522 -22.10 -50.25 -29.45
CA MET A 522 -21.33 -50.44 -30.69
C MET A 522 -21.87 -51.62 -31.55
N LYS A 523 -23.20 -51.82 -31.54
CA LYS A 523 -23.88 -52.72 -32.49
C LYS A 523 -24.11 -52.07 -33.82
#